data_c491f0f142ff0f9d4b09e2607187a26a
#
_entry.id   c491f0f142ff0f9d4b09e2607187a26a
#
_cell.length_a   1.000
_cell.length_b   1.000
_cell.length_c   1.000
_cell.angle_alpha   90.00
_cell.angle_beta   90.00
_cell.angle_gamma   90.00
#
_symmetry.space_group_name_H-M   'P 1'
#
loop_
_entity.id
_entity.type
_entity.pdbx_description
1 polymer ?
#
loop_
_entity_poly.entity_id
_entity_poly.type
_entity_poly.pdbx_seq_one_letter_code
_entity_poly.pdbx_strand_id
1 'polypeptide(L)'
;MFYHLILMLAVLDPSVGIQTQQVAAANQPTHFTNYAAAYREAQQAKKPLLVILNPADESSAVKVEEVRNTQQRRDLLQKFVVVVIDTSTDHGETVNKLFNEKSLPHVSVIDRDQQWQLFRTSKKLQGEDWNRVLETFQNGEQTARLNLDVKLPCFT
;
A
#
# COMPACT_ATOMS: atom_id res chain seq x y z
N MET A 1 48.03 58.14 32.39
CA MET A 1 48.11 57.12 31.37
C MET A 1 47.11 56.05 31.72
N PHE A 2 45.87 56.15 31.17
CA PHE A 2 44.84 55.15 31.39
C PHE A 2 44.54 54.48 30.08
N TYR A 3 44.88 53.21 29.97
CA TYR A 3 44.56 52.37 28.82
C TYR A 3 43.11 51.84 28.97
N HIS A 4 42.23 52.29 28.11
CA HIS A 4 40.87 51.72 27.99
C HIS A 4 40.94 50.46 27.11
N LEU A 5 40.74 49.33 27.76
CA LEU A 5 40.57 48.05 27.07
C LEU A 5 39.10 47.92 26.63
N ILE A 6 38.85 48.09 25.37
CA ILE A 6 37.52 47.86 24.77
C ILE A 6 37.34 46.37 24.50
N LEU A 7 36.49 45.73 25.29
CA LEU A 7 36.10 44.34 25.11
C LEU A 7 34.98 44.28 24.05
N MET A 8 35.33 43.82 22.85
CA MET A 8 34.32 43.54 21.82
C MET A 8 33.66 42.21 22.14
N LEU A 9 32.39 42.26 22.60
CA LEU A 9 31.54 41.07 22.68
C LEU A 9 31.02 40.77 21.25
N ALA A 10 31.51 39.69 20.68
CA ALA A 10 30.92 39.12 19.47
C ALA A 10 29.65 38.35 19.87
N VAL A 11 28.50 38.89 19.48
CA VAL A 11 27.22 38.21 19.58
C VAL A 11 27.16 37.17 18.45
N LEU A 12 27.28 35.92 18.79
CA LEU A 12 27.03 34.80 17.88
C LEU A 12 25.51 34.58 17.85
N ASP A 13 24.88 34.95 16.76
CA ASP A 13 23.50 34.58 16.43
C ASP A 13 23.42 33.08 16.10
N PRO A 14 22.74 32.26 16.88
CA PRO A 14 22.45 30.88 16.49
C PRO A 14 21.13 30.83 15.70
N SER A 15 21.08 31.45 14.54
CA SER A 15 19.98 31.22 13.58
C SER A 15 20.34 30.01 12.73
N VAL A 16 20.52 28.85 13.32
CA VAL A 16 20.44 27.60 12.56
C VAL A 16 18.97 27.35 12.29
N GLY A 17 18.53 27.89 11.17
CA GLY A 17 17.23 27.53 10.59
C GLY A 17 17.22 26.04 10.32
N ILE A 18 16.51 25.30 11.15
CA ILE A 18 16.09 23.94 10.84
C ILE A 18 15.13 24.09 9.67
N GLN A 19 15.67 24.03 8.45
CA GLN A 19 14.87 23.75 7.27
C GLN A 19 14.36 22.32 7.44
N THR A 20 13.18 22.19 8.04
CA THR A 20 12.35 21.02 7.85
C THR A 20 12.14 20.92 6.35
N GLN A 21 12.93 20.05 5.71
CA GLN A 21 12.64 19.60 4.36
C GLN A 21 11.25 18.97 4.41
N GLN A 22 10.27 19.78 4.10
CA GLN A 22 8.95 19.36 3.72
C GLN A 22 9.11 18.67 2.37
N VAL A 23 9.60 17.41 2.43
CA VAL A 23 9.73 16.56 1.26
C VAL A 23 8.36 16.43 0.65
N ALA A 24 8.25 16.99 -0.52
CA ALA A 24 7.07 17.05 -1.34
C ALA A 24 6.35 15.70 -1.37
N ALA A 25 5.17 15.66 -0.73
CA ALA A 25 4.22 14.55 -0.86
C ALA A 25 3.53 14.53 -2.25
N ALA A 26 4.05 15.29 -3.20
CA ALA A 26 3.49 15.45 -4.52
C ALA A 26 4.24 14.60 -5.53
N ASN A 27 4.02 13.30 -5.57
CA ASN A 27 4.23 12.33 -6.67
C ASN A 27 4.71 10.97 -6.21
N GLN A 28 4.28 10.50 -5.04
CA GLN A 28 4.44 9.06 -4.79
C GLN A 28 3.50 8.30 -5.74
N PRO A 29 4.02 7.30 -6.46
CA PRO A 29 3.17 6.48 -7.31
C PRO A 29 2.03 5.91 -6.47
N THR A 30 0.82 5.91 -7.02
CA THR A 30 -0.38 5.45 -6.31
C THR A 30 -0.35 3.96 -5.98
N HIS A 31 0.61 3.24 -6.53
CA HIS A 31 0.84 1.81 -6.32
C HIS A 31 2.28 1.45 -6.69
N PHE A 32 2.74 0.33 -6.18
CA PHE A 32 4.00 -0.30 -6.53
C PHE A 32 3.80 -1.27 -7.69
N THR A 33 4.86 -1.48 -8.48
CA THR A 33 4.93 -2.53 -9.51
C THR A 33 5.93 -3.62 -9.16
N ASN A 34 6.69 -3.44 -8.08
CA ASN A 34 7.65 -4.41 -7.55
C ASN A 34 7.17 -4.94 -6.19
N TYR A 35 6.93 -6.25 -6.11
CA TYR A 35 6.42 -6.90 -4.91
C TYR A 35 7.34 -6.74 -3.70
N ALA A 36 8.65 -6.95 -3.88
CA ALA A 36 9.60 -6.86 -2.77
C ALA A 36 9.72 -5.43 -2.19
N ALA A 37 9.58 -4.41 -3.05
CA ALA A 37 9.55 -3.01 -2.61
C ALA A 37 8.27 -2.71 -1.84
N ALA A 38 7.11 -3.13 -2.35
CA ALA A 38 5.82 -2.96 -1.68
C ALA A 38 5.76 -3.70 -0.33
N TYR A 39 6.29 -4.92 -0.29
CA TYR A 39 6.34 -5.71 0.94
C TYR A 39 7.15 -5.00 2.04
N ARG A 40 8.34 -4.48 1.70
CA ARG A 40 9.18 -3.72 2.65
C ARG A 40 8.47 -2.46 3.13
N GLU A 41 7.85 -1.72 2.23
CA GLU A 41 7.08 -0.52 2.57
C GLU A 41 5.92 -0.86 3.51
N ALA A 42 5.15 -1.89 3.21
CA ALA A 42 4.03 -2.34 4.05
C ALA A 42 4.51 -2.74 5.45
N GLN A 43 5.64 -3.44 5.54
CA GLN A 43 6.25 -3.83 6.81
C GLN A 43 6.72 -2.63 7.62
N GLN A 44 7.36 -1.65 7.00
CA GLN A 44 7.85 -0.43 7.65
C GLN A 44 6.71 0.48 8.10
N ALA A 45 5.71 0.67 7.23
CA ALA A 45 4.56 1.50 7.51
C ALA A 45 3.52 0.83 8.42
N LYS A 46 3.66 -0.47 8.72
CA LYS A 46 2.67 -1.27 9.48
C LYS A 46 1.28 -1.21 8.86
N LYS A 47 1.23 -1.27 7.53
CA LYS A 47 0.01 -1.25 6.75
C LYS A 47 -0.25 -2.61 6.11
N PRO A 48 -1.53 -3.00 5.91
CA PRO A 48 -1.85 -4.15 5.09
C PRO A 48 -1.37 -3.94 3.65
N LEU A 49 -0.97 -5.04 3.00
CA LEU A 49 -0.53 -5.05 1.61
C LEU A 49 -1.66 -5.58 0.72
N LEU A 50 -2.17 -4.73 -0.17
CA LEU A 50 -3.09 -5.12 -1.22
C LEU A 50 -2.31 -5.52 -2.46
N VAL A 51 -2.40 -6.78 -2.83
CA VAL A 51 -1.72 -7.37 -3.98
C VAL A 51 -2.72 -7.64 -5.09
N ILE A 52 -2.44 -7.14 -6.29
CA ILE A 52 -3.23 -7.40 -7.50
C ILE A 52 -2.30 -8.03 -8.52
N LEU A 53 -2.56 -9.28 -8.87
CA LEU A 53 -1.87 -9.98 -9.96
C LEU A 53 -2.74 -9.93 -11.20
N ASN A 54 -2.26 -9.26 -12.22
CA ASN A 54 -2.98 -9.10 -13.49
C ASN A 54 -2.49 -10.09 -14.54
N PRO A 55 -3.39 -10.62 -15.38
CA PRO A 55 -3.01 -11.36 -16.58
C PRO A 55 -2.39 -10.43 -17.63
N ALA A 56 -1.75 -11.03 -18.64
CA ALA A 56 -1.26 -10.31 -19.82
C ALA A 56 -2.40 -9.66 -20.64
N ASP A 57 -3.61 -10.21 -20.54
CA ASP A 57 -4.79 -9.66 -21.21
C ASP A 57 -5.33 -8.44 -20.46
N GLU A 58 -5.17 -7.26 -21.03
CA GLU A 58 -5.63 -5.99 -20.47
C GLU A 58 -7.15 -5.93 -20.26
N SER A 59 -7.95 -6.69 -21.01
CA SER A 59 -9.41 -6.66 -20.89
C SER A 59 -9.89 -7.26 -19.57
N SER A 60 -9.17 -8.25 -19.05
CA SER A 60 -9.45 -8.89 -17.77
C SER A 60 -8.66 -8.29 -16.61
N ALA A 61 -7.67 -7.45 -16.89
CA ALA A 61 -6.84 -6.82 -15.85
C ALA A 61 -7.65 -5.88 -14.95
N VAL A 62 -7.24 -5.81 -13.68
CA VAL A 62 -7.76 -4.83 -12.73
C VAL A 62 -6.94 -3.55 -12.85
N LYS A 63 -7.59 -2.46 -13.25
CA LYS A 63 -6.96 -1.13 -13.34
C LYS A 63 -7.08 -0.41 -12.00
N VAL A 64 -5.99 0.15 -11.53
CA VAL A 64 -5.97 0.88 -10.24
C VAL A 64 -6.94 2.05 -10.25
N GLU A 65 -7.12 2.69 -11.39
CA GLU A 65 -8.07 3.78 -11.59
C GLU A 65 -9.52 3.34 -11.34
N GLU A 66 -9.87 2.11 -11.72
CA GLU A 66 -11.19 1.51 -11.45
C GLU A 66 -11.38 1.28 -9.94
N VAL A 67 -10.33 0.84 -9.25
CA VAL A 67 -10.37 0.66 -7.79
C VAL A 67 -10.48 2.00 -7.09
N ARG A 68 -9.85 3.06 -7.59
CA ARG A 68 -9.79 4.41 -7.01
C ARG A 68 -10.90 5.35 -7.49
N ASN A 69 -11.92 4.87 -8.20
CA ASN A 69 -12.88 5.71 -8.89
C ASN A 69 -13.81 6.54 -7.98
N THR A 70 -13.90 6.23 -6.67
CA THR A 70 -14.68 7.00 -5.69
C THR A 70 -13.76 7.63 -4.63
N GLN A 71 -14.22 8.75 -4.01
CA GLN A 71 -13.49 9.37 -2.91
C GLN A 71 -13.31 8.41 -1.74
N GLN A 72 -14.36 7.72 -1.35
CA GLN A 72 -14.32 6.71 -0.27
C GLN A 72 -13.22 5.68 -0.48
N ARG A 73 -13.08 5.12 -1.70
CA ARG A 73 -12.02 4.15 -2.00
C ARG A 73 -10.63 4.76 -2.00
N ARG A 74 -10.49 6.00 -2.48
CA ARG A 74 -9.21 6.70 -2.38
C ARG A 74 -8.76 6.86 -0.93
N ASP A 75 -9.69 7.20 -0.03
CA ASP A 75 -9.41 7.37 1.39
C ASP A 75 -9.08 6.04 2.06
N LEU A 76 -9.82 4.99 1.74
CA LEU A 76 -9.55 3.64 2.23
C LEU A 76 -8.19 3.11 1.74
N LEU A 77 -7.85 3.31 0.46
CA LEU A 77 -6.59 2.86 -0.11
C LEU A 77 -5.36 3.53 0.50
N GLN A 78 -5.48 4.71 1.11
CA GLN A 78 -4.38 5.32 1.86
C GLN A 78 -3.96 4.49 3.09
N LYS A 79 -4.82 3.61 3.57
CA LYS A 79 -4.53 2.70 4.67
C LYS A 79 -3.78 1.44 4.25
N PHE A 80 -3.63 1.21 2.96
CA PHE A 80 -2.94 0.07 2.38
C PHE A 80 -1.65 0.52 1.68
N VAL A 81 -0.72 -0.40 1.57
CA VAL A 81 0.28 -0.36 0.49
C VAL A 81 -0.30 -1.18 -0.66
N VAL A 82 -0.32 -0.61 -1.86
CA VAL A 82 -0.91 -1.25 -3.04
C VAL A 82 0.19 -1.67 -3.99
N VAL A 83 0.15 -2.91 -4.46
CA VAL A 83 1.05 -3.40 -5.50
C VAL A 83 0.24 -4.04 -6.62
N VAL A 84 0.57 -3.69 -7.85
CA VAL A 84 -0.02 -4.26 -9.06
C VAL A 84 1.07 -4.89 -9.90
N ILE A 85 0.94 -6.18 -10.13
CA ILE A 85 1.93 -7.01 -10.80
C ILE A 85 1.35 -7.51 -12.13
N ASP A 86 2.07 -7.26 -13.20
CA ASP A 86 1.83 -7.88 -14.50
C ASP A 86 2.52 -9.24 -14.53
N THR A 87 1.73 -10.31 -14.56
CA THR A 87 2.24 -11.69 -14.52
C THR A 87 2.87 -12.15 -15.83
N SER A 88 2.82 -11.34 -16.90
CA SER A 88 3.51 -11.62 -18.15
C SER A 88 5.02 -11.33 -18.09
N THR A 89 5.47 -10.61 -17.06
CA THR A 89 6.89 -10.32 -16.83
C THR A 89 7.57 -11.42 -16.03
N ASP A 90 8.90 -11.57 -16.15
CA ASP A 90 9.68 -12.52 -15.34
C ASP A 90 9.48 -12.33 -13.83
N HIS A 91 9.43 -11.04 -13.41
CA HIS A 91 9.12 -10.69 -12.03
C HIS A 91 7.70 -11.14 -11.64
N GLY A 92 6.73 -10.85 -12.50
CA GLY A 92 5.34 -11.20 -12.26
C GLY A 92 5.10 -12.70 -12.25
N GLU A 93 5.76 -13.46 -13.11
CA GLU A 93 5.71 -14.93 -13.11
C GLU A 93 6.25 -15.48 -11.77
N THR A 94 7.37 -14.92 -11.29
CA THR A 94 7.96 -15.31 -10.01
C THR A 94 7.00 -15.02 -8.86
N VAL A 95 6.38 -13.84 -8.83
CA VAL A 95 5.41 -13.47 -7.80
C VAL A 95 4.16 -14.35 -7.87
N ASN A 96 3.66 -14.64 -9.08
CA ASN A 96 2.51 -15.53 -9.24
C ASN A 96 2.77 -16.93 -8.69
N LYS A 97 3.99 -17.46 -8.88
CA LYS A 97 4.41 -18.74 -8.26
C LYS A 97 4.41 -18.70 -6.74
N LEU A 98 4.76 -17.55 -6.11
CA LEU A 98 4.70 -17.39 -4.64
C LEU A 98 3.26 -17.48 -4.12
N PHE A 99 2.31 -16.93 -4.86
CA PHE A 99 0.89 -17.00 -4.49
C PHE A 99 0.24 -18.33 -4.90
N ASN A 100 0.90 -19.12 -5.74
CA ASN A 100 0.42 -20.40 -6.29
C ASN A 100 -0.97 -20.29 -6.94
N GLU A 101 -1.22 -19.17 -7.64
CA GLU A 101 -2.53 -18.90 -8.25
C GLU A 101 -2.58 -19.36 -9.70
N LYS A 102 -3.67 -20.07 -10.03
CA LYS A 102 -3.91 -20.59 -11.37
C LYS A 102 -4.85 -19.71 -12.20
N SER A 103 -5.63 -18.88 -11.53
CA SER A 103 -6.63 -18.03 -12.16
C SER A 103 -6.33 -16.56 -11.90
N LEU A 104 -6.37 -15.76 -12.97
CA LEU A 104 -6.11 -14.31 -12.93
C LEU A 104 -7.34 -13.56 -13.47
N PRO A 105 -7.56 -12.31 -13.07
CA PRO A 105 -6.77 -11.57 -12.08
C PRO A 105 -6.90 -12.17 -10.69
N HIS A 106 -5.86 -12.02 -9.86
CA HIS A 106 -5.91 -12.42 -8.47
C HIS A 106 -5.74 -11.22 -7.56
N VAL A 107 -6.60 -11.10 -6.56
CA VAL A 107 -6.54 -10.04 -5.55
C VAL A 107 -6.35 -10.66 -4.17
N SER A 108 -5.40 -10.14 -3.42
CA SER A 108 -5.07 -10.63 -2.10
C SER A 108 -4.79 -9.47 -1.14
N VAL A 109 -5.18 -9.62 0.12
CA VAL A 109 -4.80 -8.73 1.21
C VAL A 109 -3.96 -9.51 2.20
N ILE A 110 -2.77 -9.00 2.48
CA ILE A 110 -1.85 -9.52 3.49
C ILE A 110 -1.93 -8.60 4.71
N ASP A 111 -1.88 -9.18 5.91
CA ASP A 111 -1.97 -8.44 7.16
C ASP A 111 -0.83 -7.41 7.34
N ARG A 112 -0.97 -6.50 8.29
CA ARG A 112 0.01 -5.45 8.56
C ARG A 112 1.36 -5.96 9.07
N ASP A 113 1.40 -7.18 9.62
CA ASP A 113 2.63 -7.81 10.08
C ASP A 113 3.25 -8.72 9.02
N GLN A 114 2.63 -8.81 7.84
CA GLN A 114 3.06 -9.57 6.67
C GLN A 114 3.20 -11.08 6.94
N GLN A 115 2.35 -11.62 7.83
CA GLN A 115 2.39 -13.03 8.23
C GLN A 115 1.23 -13.83 7.64
N TRP A 116 0.08 -13.20 7.40
CA TRP A 116 -1.15 -13.88 7.02
C TRP A 116 -1.84 -13.26 5.82
N GLN A 117 -2.32 -14.10 4.94
CA GLN A 117 -3.23 -13.70 3.88
C GLN A 117 -4.65 -13.63 4.45
N LEU A 118 -5.17 -12.40 4.62
CA LEU A 118 -6.49 -12.14 5.21
C LEU A 118 -7.63 -12.37 4.23
N PHE A 119 -7.37 -12.12 2.96
CA PHE A 119 -8.34 -12.22 1.87
C PHE A 119 -7.66 -12.67 0.59
N ARG A 120 -8.38 -13.43 -0.22
CA ARG A 120 -7.99 -13.75 -1.58
C ARG A 120 -9.19 -13.99 -2.47
N THR A 121 -9.09 -13.65 -3.74
CA THR A 121 -10.05 -13.99 -4.78
C THR A 121 -9.38 -13.99 -6.14
N SER A 122 -9.79 -14.89 -7.03
CA SER A 122 -9.37 -14.92 -8.44
C SER A 122 -10.48 -14.45 -9.36
N LYS A 123 -11.42 -13.67 -8.82
CA LYS A 123 -12.46 -12.99 -9.60
C LYS A 123 -12.18 -11.50 -9.63
N LYS A 124 -12.45 -10.85 -10.75
CA LYS A 124 -12.40 -9.40 -10.86
C LYS A 124 -13.48 -8.80 -9.96
N LEU A 125 -13.05 -8.11 -8.89
CA LEU A 125 -13.94 -7.39 -7.99
C LEU A 125 -14.53 -6.17 -8.69
N GLN A 126 -15.78 -5.85 -8.37
CA GLN A 126 -16.48 -4.71 -8.94
C GLN A 126 -17.14 -3.88 -7.82
N GLY A 127 -17.35 -2.59 -8.08
CA GLY A 127 -18.18 -1.70 -7.32
C GLY A 127 -18.16 -1.94 -5.81
N GLU A 128 -19.26 -2.39 -5.26
CA GLU A 128 -19.47 -2.64 -3.84
C GLU A 128 -18.52 -3.68 -3.22
N ASP A 129 -18.02 -4.65 -4.01
CA ASP A 129 -17.10 -5.65 -3.51
C ASP A 129 -15.77 -5.02 -3.09
N TRP A 130 -15.29 -4.03 -3.85
CA TRP A 130 -14.10 -3.27 -3.48
C TRP A 130 -14.28 -2.51 -2.17
N ASN A 131 -15.43 -1.84 -1.98
CA ASN A 131 -15.74 -1.14 -0.74
C ASN A 131 -15.67 -2.10 0.43
N ARG A 132 -16.38 -3.23 0.32
CA ARG A 132 -16.42 -4.26 1.37
C ARG A 132 -15.04 -4.81 1.73
N VAL A 133 -14.24 -5.15 0.75
CA VAL A 133 -12.88 -5.68 0.98
C VAL A 133 -12.01 -4.64 1.67
N LEU A 134 -11.98 -3.40 1.15
CA LEU A 134 -11.15 -2.35 1.71
C LEU A 134 -11.60 -1.97 3.14
N GLU A 135 -12.89 -1.83 3.40
CA GLU A 135 -13.42 -1.54 4.73
C GLU A 135 -13.11 -2.65 5.73
N THR A 136 -13.30 -3.91 5.31
CA THR A 136 -13.09 -5.06 6.19
C THR A 136 -11.63 -5.20 6.63
N PHE A 137 -10.68 -4.96 5.71
CA PHE A 137 -9.26 -5.25 5.95
C PHE A 137 -8.38 -4.01 6.14
N GLN A 138 -8.97 -2.81 6.26
CA GLN A 138 -8.24 -1.54 6.38
C GLN A 138 -7.24 -1.48 7.55
N ASN A 139 -7.48 -2.24 8.62
CA ASN A 139 -6.60 -2.28 9.78
C ASN A 139 -5.48 -3.33 9.65
N GLY A 140 -5.55 -4.20 8.65
CA GLY A 140 -4.58 -5.28 8.46
C GLY A 140 -4.50 -6.25 9.61
N GLU A 141 -5.57 -6.39 10.38
CA GLU A 141 -5.65 -7.33 11.48
C GLU A 141 -6.43 -8.56 11.04
N GLN A 142 -5.98 -9.71 11.51
CA GLN A 142 -6.79 -10.91 11.44
C GLN A 142 -7.99 -10.67 12.37
N THR A 143 -9.12 -10.24 11.80
CA THR A 143 -10.37 -10.27 12.55
C THR A 143 -10.55 -11.67 13.07
N ALA A 144 -10.60 -11.81 14.41
CA ALA A 144 -10.83 -13.10 15.06
C ALA A 144 -11.91 -13.80 14.26
N ARG A 145 -11.57 -14.89 13.61
CA ARG A 145 -12.35 -15.69 12.65
C ARG A 145 -13.79 -15.22 12.63
N LEU A 146 -14.14 -14.33 11.71
CA LEU A 146 -15.53 -14.14 11.34
C LEU A 146 -15.99 -15.57 11.09
N ASN A 147 -16.87 -16.07 11.97
CA ASN A 147 -17.47 -17.38 11.80
C ASN A 147 -17.90 -17.44 10.35
N LEU A 148 -17.26 -18.28 9.55
CA LEU A 148 -17.53 -18.50 8.14
C LEU A 148 -18.93 -19.12 7.91
N ASP A 149 -19.77 -19.18 8.95
CA ASP A 149 -21.20 -19.43 8.89
C ASP A 149 -22.00 -18.25 8.34
N VAL A 150 -21.45 -17.04 8.31
CA VAL A 150 -21.94 -16.05 7.37
C VAL A 150 -21.44 -16.53 6.00
N LYS A 151 -22.29 -17.25 5.30
CA LYS A 151 -22.18 -17.48 3.86
C LYS A 151 -21.85 -16.16 3.17
N LEU A 152 -20.53 -15.83 3.12
CA LEU A 152 -20.07 -14.99 2.04
C LEU A 152 -20.60 -15.72 0.81
N PRO A 153 -21.44 -15.08 -0.03
CA PRO A 153 -21.93 -15.75 -1.21
C PRO A 153 -20.69 -16.32 -1.88
N CYS A 154 -20.58 -17.65 -1.91
CA CYS A 154 -19.59 -18.31 -2.70
C CYS A 154 -19.84 -17.81 -4.08
N PHE A 155 -19.04 -16.87 -4.54
CA PHE A 155 -19.07 -16.43 -5.91
C PHE A 155 -18.60 -17.62 -6.75
N THR A 156 -19.56 -18.49 -7.07
CA THR A 156 -19.40 -19.57 -8.05
C THR A 156 -19.37 -18.99 -9.43
#